data_448a75635d699c822f42a3d8f7f64fcb
#
_entry.id   448a75635d699c822f42a3d8f7f64fcb
#
_cell.length_a   1.000
_cell.length_b   1.000
_cell.length_c   1.000
_cell.angle_alpha   90.00
_cell.angle_beta   90.00
_cell.angle_gamma   90.00
#
_symmetry.space_group_name_H-M   'P 1'
#
loop_
_entity.id
_entity.type
_entity.pdbx_description
1 polymer ?
#
loop_
_entity_poly.entity_id
_entity_poly.type
_entity_poly.pdbx_seq_one_letter_code
_entity_poly.pdbx_strand_id
1 'polypeptide(L)'
;MSATEPTPAAEGGASGTGAEGGALATVRITRRQRAQHRAHEMATEQVPLISPAAVAEPLVGGPALASHAARSTALFAGIALLMAGNGLQNTLLGVRATSEGFGSTISGLVMAMNFVGFLVGSGLAPHFLRQVGHVRVFAAGASAGSSVVLVQAVFVDPLVWGACRFMWGMCFAVLIVVAETWLNELATNENRGRMVARYMVITMGAIATGQLLVAVADTNGFALFAVISVLVSLALVPMSLSASASPPVVEHEPVGLRTLMGIAPTGVVVSFLVGGALGSISGIGSVYAASRGLSPLQVALFVAAPMIGSLFGQIPLGRLSDRVPRRIVIVAAASIAGAASLVMLALDERGLAGIAVMGVMGAFAYPIYSMAVAQTNDWLRGSQRAGASAVLVRMNGVGATVGPICAAIGMSVTLNAFYFVMAAAYVSVAVFVAGRMLLVAGPTVAQQGEFLPIPARASAAVAALLRRRR
;
A
#
# COMPACT_ATOMS: atom_id res chain seq x y z
N MET A 1 -53.62 -4.25 -43.85
CA MET A 1 -54.34 -3.01 -44.17
C MET A 1 -53.24 -1.93 -44.11
N SER A 2 -52.77 -1.64 -45.25
CA SER A 2 -53.07 -0.54 -46.18
C SER A 2 -52.29 0.69 -45.75
N ALA A 3 -51.22 1.01 -46.41
CA ALA A 3 -50.98 1.84 -47.60
C ALA A 3 -50.77 3.33 -47.18
N THR A 4 -49.94 4.20 -47.67
CA THR A 4 -49.26 4.33 -48.96
C THR A 4 -48.36 5.55 -48.91
N GLU A 5 -47.21 5.49 -49.53
CA GLU A 5 -46.54 6.64 -50.16
C GLU A 5 -47.45 7.33 -51.20
N PRO A 6 -47.14 8.54 -51.68
CA PRO A 6 -46.12 8.70 -52.72
C PRO A 6 -45.43 10.10 -52.84
N THR A 7 -44.30 10.13 -53.51
CA THR A 7 -43.74 11.17 -54.37
C THR A 7 -44.59 11.32 -55.66
N PRO A 8 -44.60 12.36 -56.52
CA PRO A 8 -43.42 12.75 -57.34
C PRO A 8 -43.36 14.17 -57.92
N ALA A 9 -42.25 14.42 -58.63
CA ALA A 9 -42.02 15.07 -59.96
C ALA A 9 -42.23 16.60 -60.11
N ALA A 10 -41.37 17.34 -60.68
CA ALA A 10 -40.56 17.36 -61.90
C ALA A 10 -40.96 18.55 -62.79
N GLU A 11 -39.98 19.02 -63.54
CA GLU A 11 -40.05 19.80 -64.79
C GLU A 11 -40.26 21.32 -64.67
N GLY A 12 -39.55 22.17 -65.35
CA GLY A 12 -38.82 22.23 -66.62
C GLY A 12 -38.51 23.71 -66.83
N GLY A 13 -37.55 24.17 -67.45
CA GLY A 13 -37.26 24.12 -68.84
C GLY A 13 -36.94 25.52 -69.37
N ALA A 14 -35.87 25.57 -70.14
CA ALA A 14 -35.64 26.33 -71.37
C ALA A 14 -35.12 27.77 -71.35
N SER A 15 -33.88 27.88 -71.79
CA SER A 15 -33.36 28.57 -72.98
C SER A 15 -33.55 30.10 -73.16
N GLY A 16 -32.48 30.76 -73.59
CA GLY A 16 -32.51 32.06 -74.30
C GLY A 16 -31.22 32.76 -74.33
N THR A 17 -30.52 32.55 -75.42
CA THR A 17 -29.47 33.30 -76.13
C THR A 17 -29.46 34.83 -76.02
N GLY A 18 -28.30 35.44 -76.10
CA GLY A 18 -28.14 36.81 -76.57
C GLY A 18 -26.84 37.49 -76.16
N ALA A 19 -26.11 37.80 -77.17
CA ALA A 19 -24.75 38.36 -77.21
C ALA A 19 -24.63 39.84 -76.85
N GLU A 20 -23.35 40.23 -76.66
CA GLU A 20 -22.68 41.51 -76.95
C GLU A 20 -22.72 42.63 -75.90
N GLY A 21 -21.54 43.16 -75.68
CA GLY A 21 -21.36 44.55 -75.30
C GLY A 21 -20.36 44.79 -74.14
N GLY A 22 -19.10 45.04 -74.56
CA GLY A 22 -18.02 45.42 -73.62
C GLY A 22 -18.24 46.75 -72.95
N ALA A 23 -17.85 46.79 -71.68
CA ALA A 23 -17.39 48.03 -71.06
C ALA A 23 -16.51 47.66 -69.84
N LEU A 24 -15.23 48.08 -69.99
CA LEU A 24 -14.25 48.02 -68.88
C LEU A 24 -14.69 48.97 -67.77
N ALA A 25 -15.36 48.44 -66.79
CA ALA A 25 -15.63 49.13 -65.53
C ALA A 25 -14.48 48.87 -64.56
N THR A 26 -13.62 49.87 -64.43
CA THR A 26 -12.56 49.97 -63.42
C THR A 26 -13.20 50.07 -62.05
N VAL A 27 -13.37 48.91 -61.36
CA VAL A 27 -13.84 48.87 -60.00
C VAL A 27 -12.77 49.49 -59.08
N ARG A 28 -13.02 50.69 -58.57
CA ARG A 28 -12.22 51.29 -57.49
C ARG A 28 -12.48 50.49 -56.18
N ILE A 29 -11.58 49.56 -55.90
CA ILE A 29 -11.57 48.83 -54.63
C ILE A 29 -11.26 49.82 -53.50
N THR A 30 -12.19 50.07 -52.63
CA THR A 30 -12.07 50.97 -51.47
C THR A 30 -10.98 50.48 -50.50
N ARG A 31 -10.35 51.41 -49.77
CA ARG A 31 -9.31 51.08 -48.75
C ARG A 31 -9.73 50.01 -47.79
N ARG A 32 -11.01 49.87 -47.48
CA ARG A 32 -11.59 48.85 -46.61
C ARG A 32 -11.56 47.45 -47.22
N GLN A 33 -11.79 47.31 -48.51
CA GLN A 33 -11.72 46.02 -49.22
C GLN A 33 -10.28 45.52 -49.38
N ARG A 34 -9.29 46.42 -49.55
CA ARG A 34 -7.84 46.08 -49.54
C ARG A 34 -7.39 45.62 -48.14
N ALA A 35 -7.91 46.21 -47.07
CA ALA A 35 -7.61 45.77 -45.70
C ALA A 35 -8.21 44.39 -45.40
N GLN A 36 -9.42 44.09 -45.89
CA GLN A 36 -10.04 42.78 -45.76
C GLN A 36 -9.33 41.69 -46.59
N HIS A 37 -8.86 42.06 -47.81
CA HIS A 37 -8.08 41.13 -48.64
C HIS A 37 -6.73 40.79 -48.02
N ARG A 38 -6.02 41.78 -47.45
CA ARG A 38 -4.76 41.52 -46.68
C ARG A 38 -4.97 40.74 -45.40
N ALA A 39 -6.09 40.96 -44.71
CA ALA A 39 -6.45 40.16 -43.54
C ALA A 39 -6.77 38.70 -43.91
N HIS A 40 -7.32 38.49 -45.10
CA HIS A 40 -7.60 37.16 -45.62
C HIS A 40 -6.34 36.43 -46.12
N GLU A 41 -5.41 37.15 -46.77
CA GLU A 41 -4.11 36.62 -47.19
C GLU A 41 -3.21 36.26 -45.95
N MET A 42 -3.22 37.10 -44.91
CA MET A 42 -2.50 36.77 -43.66
C MET A 42 -3.16 35.62 -42.86
N ALA A 43 -4.44 35.37 -43.05
CA ALA A 43 -5.14 34.24 -42.42
C ALA A 43 -4.95 32.92 -43.18
N THR A 44 -4.47 32.94 -44.43
CA THR A 44 -4.19 31.77 -45.26
C THR A 44 -2.69 31.39 -45.31
N GLU A 45 -1.81 32.18 -44.71
CA GLU A 45 -0.46 31.74 -44.47
C GLU A 45 -0.52 30.67 -43.33
N GLN A 46 -0.80 29.43 -43.73
CA GLN A 46 -0.74 28.29 -42.87
C GLN A 46 0.69 28.20 -42.33
N VAL A 47 0.91 28.75 -41.13
CA VAL A 47 2.00 28.28 -40.27
C VAL A 47 1.87 26.76 -40.23
N PRO A 48 2.86 25.98 -40.70
CA PRO A 48 2.76 24.53 -40.61
C PRO A 48 2.51 24.18 -39.16
N LEU A 49 1.30 23.76 -38.86
CA LEU A 49 0.98 23.17 -37.60
C LEU A 49 1.94 21.98 -37.48
N ILE A 50 2.99 22.15 -36.66
CA ILE A 50 3.86 21.03 -36.27
C ILE A 50 2.92 19.97 -35.70
N SER A 51 2.73 18.90 -36.46
CA SER A 51 1.89 17.79 -36.05
C SER A 51 2.30 17.40 -34.65
N PRO A 52 1.37 17.20 -33.70
CA PRO A 52 1.70 16.67 -32.37
C PRO A 52 2.53 15.39 -32.44
N ALA A 53 2.47 14.66 -33.54
CA ALA A 53 3.31 13.49 -33.83
C ALA A 53 4.77 13.84 -34.16
N ALA A 54 5.07 15.06 -34.65
CA ALA A 54 6.45 15.50 -34.96
C ALA A 54 7.19 16.05 -33.73
N VAL A 55 6.47 16.43 -32.66
CA VAL A 55 7.07 16.81 -31.36
C VAL A 55 7.37 15.58 -30.49
N ALA A 56 6.88 14.41 -30.90
CA ALA A 56 7.04 13.12 -30.19
C ALA A 56 8.19 12.26 -30.74
N GLU A 57 9.08 12.77 -31.59
CA GLU A 57 10.36 12.08 -31.76
C GLU A 57 11.15 12.24 -30.46
N PRO A 58 11.35 11.16 -29.68
CA PRO A 58 12.23 11.24 -28.54
C PRO A 58 13.60 11.57 -29.09
N LEU A 59 14.25 12.60 -28.54
CA LEU A 59 15.67 12.90 -28.77
C LEU A 59 16.43 11.58 -28.68
N VAL A 60 16.77 11.04 -29.83
CA VAL A 60 17.47 9.78 -30.02
C VAL A 60 18.84 9.93 -29.36
N GLY A 61 19.11 9.14 -28.32
CA GLY A 61 20.44 9.06 -27.73
C GLY A 61 20.48 8.76 -26.23
N GLY A 62 19.31 8.55 -25.57
CA GLY A 62 19.31 7.99 -24.22
C GLY A 62 19.70 6.51 -24.26
N PRO A 63 20.42 5.97 -23.26
CA PRO A 63 20.76 4.56 -23.19
C PRO A 63 19.49 3.73 -23.32
N ALA A 64 19.56 2.67 -24.14
CA ALA A 64 18.44 1.77 -24.42
C ALA A 64 17.65 1.47 -23.15
N LEU A 65 16.36 1.78 -23.16
CA LEU A 65 15.45 1.59 -22.03
C LEU A 65 15.67 0.20 -21.44
N ALA A 66 16.10 0.14 -20.18
CA ALA A 66 16.28 -1.12 -19.46
C ALA A 66 15.11 -2.06 -19.73
N SER A 67 15.40 -3.34 -20.01
CA SER A 67 14.36 -4.31 -20.28
C SER A 67 13.32 -4.33 -19.16
N HIS A 68 12.08 -4.71 -19.46
CA HIS A 68 11.01 -4.80 -18.46
C HIS A 68 11.43 -5.64 -17.23
N ALA A 69 12.28 -6.67 -17.45
CA ALA A 69 12.86 -7.49 -16.39
C ALA A 69 13.85 -6.69 -15.51
N ALA A 70 14.71 -5.85 -16.12
CA ALA A 70 15.66 -5.04 -15.36
C ALA A 70 14.94 -3.99 -14.49
N ARG A 71 13.88 -3.36 -15.00
CA ARG A 71 13.05 -2.40 -14.23
C ARG A 71 12.35 -3.06 -13.05
N SER A 72 11.76 -4.25 -13.25
CA SER A 72 11.11 -4.97 -12.16
C SER A 72 12.12 -5.41 -11.09
N THR A 73 13.32 -5.83 -11.47
CA THR A 73 14.39 -6.21 -10.53
C THR A 73 14.87 -5.00 -9.74
N ALA A 74 15.07 -3.84 -10.38
CA ALA A 74 15.45 -2.59 -9.70
C ALA A 74 14.37 -2.15 -8.70
N LEU A 75 13.09 -2.21 -9.09
CA LEU A 75 11.97 -1.90 -8.19
C LEU A 75 11.98 -2.81 -6.96
N PHE A 76 12.11 -4.12 -7.15
CA PHE A 76 12.15 -5.06 -6.03
C PHE A 76 13.38 -4.88 -5.14
N ALA A 77 14.53 -4.53 -5.70
CA ALA A 77 15.72 -4.20 -4.92
C ALA A 77 15.51 -2.95 -4.04
N GLY A 78 14.90 -1.89 -4.58
CA GLY A 78 14.55 -0.70 -3.81
C GLY A 78 13.55 -0.99 -2.70
N ILE A 79 12.52 -1.79 -2.98
CA ILE A 79 11.57 -2.25 -1.97
C ILE A 79 12.28 -3.06 -0.88
N ALA A 80 13.16 -3.99 -1.24
CA ALA A 80 13.90 -4.80 -0.28
C ALA A 80 14.75 -3.94 0.67
N LEU A 81 15.50 -2.97 0.14
CA LEU A 81 16.30 -2.05 0.94
C LEU A 81 15.45 -1.22 1.91
N LEU A 82 14.33 -0.66 1.43
CA LEU A 82 13.40 0.12 2.24
C LEU A 82 12.79 -0.73 3.36
N MET A 83 12.37 -1.96 3.05
CA MET A 83 11.78 -2.88 4.01
C MET A 83 12.79 -3.38 5.05
N ALA A 84 14.02 -3.65 4.63
CA ALA A 84 15.10 -4.01 5.56
C ALA A 84 15.40 -2.86 6.53
N GLY A 85 15.50 -1.62 6.04
CA GLY A 85 15.66 -0.44 6.88
C GLY A 85 14.52 -0.29 7.89
N ASN A 86 13.27 -0.46 7.46
CA ASN A 86 12.11 -0.41 8.36
C ASN A 86 12.10 -1.55 9.39
N GLY A 87 12.50 -2.76 9.00
CA GLY A 87 12.63 -3.90 9.91
C GLY A 87 13.68 -3.65 10.99
N LEU A 88 14.87 -3.21 10.60
CA LEU A 88 15.94 -2.87 11.53
C LEU A 88 15.51 -1.74 12.49
N GLN A 89 14.92 -0.66 11.98
CA GLN A 89 14.49 0.47 12.81
C GLN A 89 13.46 0.06 13.87
N ASN A 90 12.46 -0.74 13.51
CA ASN A 90 11.45 -1.17 14.48
C ASN A 90 12.04 -2.00 15.61
N THR A 91 12.99 -2.88 15.29
CA THR A 91 13.65 -3.73 16.30
C THR A 91 14.65 -2.94 17.13
N LEU A 92 15.50 -2.13 16.49
CA LEU A 92 16.51 -1.31 17.15
C LEU A 92 15.88 -0.36 18.17
N LEU A 93 14.84 0.38 17.77
CA LEU A 93 14.22 1.36 18.66
C LEU A 93 13.57 0.71 19.88
N GLY A 94 13.00 -0.48 19.73
CA GLY A 94 12.44 -1.21 20.88
C GLY A 94 13.50 -1.69 21.85
N VAL A 95 14.62 -2.22 21.36
CA VAL A 95 15.76 -2.62 22.20
C VAL A 95 16.36 -1.38 22.88
N ARG A 96 16.64 -0.33 22.11
CA ARG A 96 17.22 0.90 22.62
C ARG A 96 16.32 1.63 23.63
N ALA A 97 15.02 1.72 23.39
CA ALA A 97 14.08 2.33 24.34
C ALA A 97 14.11 1.63 25.69
N THR A 98 14.26 0.29 25.68
CA THR A 98 14.38 -0.49 26.92
C THR A 98 15.72 -0.25 27.62
N SER A 99 16.83 -0.20 26.88
CA SER A 99 18.16 0.08 27.47
C SER A 99 18.31 1.51 28.00
N GLU A 100 17.60 2.49 27.40
CA GLU A 100 17.54 3.88 27.87
C GLU A 100 16.54 4.08 29.03
N GLY A 101 15.90 2.99 29.50
CA GLY A 101 14.99 3.04 30.64
C GLY A 101 13.61 3.65 30.32
N PHE A 102 13.21 3.72 29.07
CA PHE A 102 11.86 4.12 28.72
C PHE A 102 10.86 3.08 29.25
N GLY A 103 9.96 3.48 30.12
CA GLY A 103 8.89 2.57 30.59
C GLY A 103 8.05 2.03 29.45
N SER A 104 7.42 0.86 29.63
CA SER A 104 6.63 0.19 28.58
C SER A 104 5.56 1.09 27.96
N THR A 105 4.85 1.88 28.80
CA THR A 105 3.80 2.80 28.33
C THR A 105 4.38 3.89 27.39
N ILE A 106 5.49 4.52 27.77
CA ILE A 106 6.15 5.54 26.95
C ILE A 106 6.66 4.92 25.65
N SER A 107 7.32 3.76 25.73
CA SER A 107 7.79 3.03 24.56
C SER A 107 6.64 2.69 23.62
N GLY A 108 5.49 2.23 24.15
CA GLY A 108 4.31 1.95 23.34
C GLY A 108 3.72 3.16 22.65
N LEU A 109 3.66 4.30 23.33
CA LEU A 109 3.22 5.56 22.72
C LEU A 109 4.18 6.01 21.60
N VAL A 110 5.47 5.98 21.85
CA VAL A 110 6.51 6.31 20.85
C VAL A 110 6.37 5.40 19.62
N MET A 111 6.23 4.09 19.83
CA MET A 111 6.07 3.13 18.73
C MET A 111 4.74 3.30 17.98
N ALA A 112 3.64 3.63 18.68
CA ALA A 112 2.35 3.87 18.07
C ALA A 112 2.33 5.10 17.15
N MET A 113 3.15 6.12 17.42
CA MET A 113 3.28 7.31 16.57
C MET A 113 3.68 6.99 15.12
N ASN A 114 4.40 5.89 14.90
CA ASN A 114 4.69 5.40 13.56
C ASN A 114 3.41 5.04 12.77
N PHE A 115 2.45 4.40 13.40
CA PHE A 115 1.20 4.02 12.74
C PHE A 115 0.30 5.24 12.52
N VAL A 116 0.29 6.19 13.46
CA VAL A 116 -0.40 7.48 13.28
C VAL A 116 0.19 8.22 12.08
N GLY A 117 1.52 8.34 12.01
CA GLY A 117 2.22 8.93 10.86
C GLY A 117 1.89 8.22 9.55
N PHE A 118 1.87 6.88 9.57
CA PHE A 118 1.52 6.07 8.41
C PHE A 118 0.08 6.34 7.92
N LEU A 119 -0.89 6.46 8.82
CA LEU A 119 -2.27 6.81 8.47
C LEU A 119 -2.36 8.19 7.82
N VAL A 120 -1.69 9.19 8.38
CA VAL A 120 -1.65 10.56 7.83
C VAL A 120 -0.94 10.56 6.48
N GLY A 121 0.23 9.95 6.38
CA GLY A 121 1.02 9.87 5.15
C GLY A 121 0.29 9.16 4.02
N SER A 122 -0.40 8.06 4.31
CA SER A 122 -1.19 7.33 3.31
C SER A 122 -2.36 8.14 2.76
N GLY A 123 -2.94 9.03 3.57
CA GLY A 123 -3.97 9.98 3.15
C GLY A 123 -3.44 11.13 2.29
N LEU A 124 -2.23 11.61 2.59
CA LEU A 124 -1.59 12.72 1.88
C LEU A 124 -0.87 12.28 0.59
N ALA A 125 -0.43 11.02 0.51
CA ALA A 125 0.34 10.51 -0.63
C ALA A 125 -0.31 10.79 -2.00
N PRO A 126 -1.62 10.57 -2.24
CA PRO A 126 -2.24 10.88 -3.54
C PRO A 126 -2.17 12.35 -3.91
N HIS A 127 -2.22 13.25 -2.92
CA HIS A 127 -2.09 14.69 -3.15
C HIS A 127 -0.68 15.07 -3.62
N PHE A 128 0.35 14.63 -2.91
CA PHE A 128 1.73 14.88 -3.30
C PHE A 128 2.08 14.27 -4.66
N LEU A 129 1.60 13.06 -4.94
CA LEU A 129 1.85 12.37 -6.20
C LEU A 129 1.27 13.13 -7.41
N ARG A 130 0.08 13.73 -7.25
CA ARG A 130 -0.54 14.55 -8.30
C ARG A 130 0.20 15.85 -8.55
N GLN A 131 0.73 16.51 -7.52
CA GLN A 131 1.37 17.82 -7.63
C GLN A 131 2.83 17.74 -8.09
N VAL A 132 3.59 16.80 -7.53
CA VAL A 132 5.06 16.79 -7.65
C VAL A 132 5.57 15.63 -8.51
N GLY A 133 4.78 14.56 -8.62
CA GLY A 133 5.14 13.34 -9.35
C GLY A 133 5.91 12.32 -8.50
N HIS A 134 5.92 11.06 -8.96
CA HIS A 134 6.33 9.90 -8.18
C HIS A 134 7.80 9.92 -7.75
N VAL A 135 8.74 10.22 -8.67
CA VAL A 135 10.20 10.19 -8.39
C VAL A 135 10.59 11.24 -7.35
N ARG A 136 10.09 12.47 -7.54
CA ARG A 136 10.42 13.58 -6.63
C ARG A 136 9.84 13.36 -5.24
N VAL A 137 8.61 12.85 -5.17
CA VAL A 137 7.96 12.50 -3.90
C VAL A 137 8.71 11.37 -3.19
N PHE A 138 9.15 10.34 -3.93
CA PHE A 138 9.98 9.28 -3.36
C PHE A 138 11.31 9.82 -2.84
N ALA A 139 12.01 10.66 -3.62
CA ALA A 139 13.28 11.26 -3.21
C ALA A 139 13.14 12.11 -1.94
N ALA A 140 12.11 12.97 -1.88
CA ALA A 140 11.83 13.80 -0.71
C ALA A 140 11.50 12.94 0.53
N GLY A 141 10.66 11.91 0.37
CA GLY A 141 10.30 10.98 1.45
C GLY A 141 11.50 10.16 1.95
N ALA A 142 12.35 9.66 1.05
CA ALA A 142 13.55 8.91 1.41
C ALA A 142 14.58 9.80 2.13
N SER A 143 14.80 11.02 1.64
CA SER A 143 15.70 12.00 2.25
C SER A 143 15.22 12.40 3.66
N ALA A 144 13.95 12.79 3.79
CA ALA A 144 13.36 13.15 5.07
C ALA A 144 13.40 11.96 6.06
N GLY A 145 13.00 10.77 5.60
CA GLY A 145 13.02 9.54 6.43
C GLY A 145 14.40 9.16 6.89
N SER A 146 15.39 9.21 6.00
CA SER A 146 16.82 8.97 6.32
C SER A 146 17.35 9.96 7.38
N SER A 147 17.04 11.26 7.23
CA SER A 147 17.46 12.30 8.18
C SER A 147 16.83 12.12 9.55
N VAL A 148 15.52 11.80 9.60
CA VAL A 148 14.77 11.58 10.85
C VAL A 148 15.38 10.44 11.67
N VAL A 149 15.86 9.37 11.03
CA VAL A 149 16.53 8.26 11.70
C VAL A 149 17.82 8.71 12.39
N LEU A 150 18.59 9.60 11.76
CA LEU A 150 19.82 10.14 12.35
C LEU A 150 19.52 11.08 13.53
N VAL A 151 18.42 11.86 13.45
CA VAL A 151 17.97 12.69 14.57
C VAL A 151 17.66 11.83 15.81
N GLN A 152 17.02 10.66 15.62
CA GLN A 152 16.75 9.71 16.72
C GLN A 152 18.02 9.17 17.37
N ALA A 153 19.12 9.02 16.60
CA ALA A 153 20.41 8.57 17.12
C ALA A 153 21.08 9.61 18.01
N VAL A 154 20.89 10.90 17.70
CA VAL A 154 21.54 12.02 18.41
C VAL A 154 20.74 12.44 19.65
N PHE A 155 19.43 12.47 19.56
CA PHE A 155 18.55 12.95 20.63
C PHE A 155 17.78 11.80 21.25
N VAL A 156 18.24 11.31 22.39
CA VAL A 156 17.61 10.23 23.15
C VAL A 156 16.59 10.83 24.12
N ASP A 157 15.42 11.18 23.57
CA ASP A 157 14.29 11.76 24.30
C ASP A 157 12.99 11.18 23.80
N PRO A 158 12.04 10.78 24.67
CA PRO A 158 10.77 10.18 24.26
C PRO A 158 9.91 11.05 23.34
N LEU A 159 9.87 12.38 23.54
CA LEU A 159 9.07 13.31 22.72
C LEU A 159 9.69 13.46 21.34
N VAL A 160 11.03 13.61 21.29
CA VAL A 160 11.77 13.66 20.02
C VAL A 160 11.57 12.35 19.25
N TRP A 161 11.69 11.21 19.92
CA TRP A 161 11.48 9.90 19.30
C TRP A 161 10.05 9.72 18.81
N GLY A 162 9.05 10.18 19.57
CA GLY A 162 7.65 10.19 19.15
C GLY A 162 7.41 11.00 17.87
N ALA A 163 7.94 12.23 17.83
CA ALA A 163 7.87 13.11 16.66
C ALA A 163 8.59 12.50 15.44
N CYS A 164 9.78 11.95 15.66
CA CYS A 164 10.54 11.26 14.62
C CYS A 164 9.83 10.00 14.11
N ARG A 165 9.20 9.20 14.99
CA ARG A 165 8.41 8.02 14.60
C ARG A 165 7.18 8.41 13.79
N PHE A 166 6.50 9.50 14.15
CA PHE A 166 5.41 10.06 13.37
C PHE A 166 5.88 10.44 11.95
N MET A 167 6.95 11.23 11.88
CA MET A 167 7.52 11.67 10.59
C MET A 167 8.00 10.48 9.75
N TRP A 168 8.70 9.52 10.36
CA TRP A 168 9.10 8.29 9.68
C TRP A 168 7.90 7.53 9.12
N GLY A 169 6.85 7.31 9.93
CA GLY A 169 5.63 6.63 9.50
C GLY A 169 4.97 7.32 8.30
N MET A 170 4.93 8.66 8.32
CA MET A 170 4.40 9.46 7.22
C MET A 170 5.25 9.30 5.94
N CYS A 171 6.57 9.44 6.03
CA CYS A 171 7.47 9.23 4.90
C CYS A 171 7.37 7.80 4.37
N PHE A 172 7.38 6.80 5.25
CA PHE A 172 7.29 5.39 4.88
C PHE A 172 5.99 5.06 4.14
N ALA A 173 4.84 5.62 4.58
CA ALA A 173 3.57 5.45 3.88
C ALA A 173 3.63 6.01 2.45
N VAL A 174 4.20 7.19 2.27
CA VAL A 174 4.37 7.81 0.95
C VAL A 174 5.28 6.97 0.06
N LEU A 175 6.42 6.51 0.59
CA LEU A 175 7.38 5.65 -0.14
C LEU A 175 6.74 4.34 -0.60
N ILE A 176 5.93 3.70 0.25
CA ILE A 176 5.21 2.47 -0.09
C ILE A 176 4.16 2.72 -1.17
N VAL A 177 3.37 3.79 -1.06
CA VAL A 177 2.36 4.13 -2.07
C VAL A 177 3.00 4.33 -3.44
N VAL A 178 4.16 5.02 -3.51
CA VAL A 178 4.91 5.19 -4.76
C VAL A 178 5.39 3.85 -5.30
N ALA A 179 6.05 3.03 -4.47
CA ALA A 179 6.58 1.73 -4.87
C ALA A 179 5.49 0.79 -5.39
N GLU A 180 4.34 0.74 -4.70
CA GLU A 180 3.20 -0.08 -5.10
C GLU A 180 2.51 0.44 -6.36
N THR A 181 2.51 1.75 -6.61
CA THR A 181 2.00 2.33 -7.85
C THR A 181 2.85 1.90 -9.04
N TRP A 182 4.19 1.92 -8.92
CA TRP A 182 5.10 1.41 -9.95
C TRP A 182 5.00 -0.09 -10.13
N LEU A 183 4.83 -0.85 -9.05
CA LEU A 183 4.57 -2.29 -9.14
C LEU A 183 3.32 -2.58 -9.97
N ASN A 184 2.27 -1.77 -9.77
CA ASN A 184 1.02 -1.84 -10.51
C ASN A 184 1.22 -1.59 -12.01
N GLU A 185 2.04 -0.63 -12.37
CA GLU A 185 2.35 -0.29 -13.77
C GLU A 185 3.09 -1.41 -14.48
N LEU A 186 4.07 -2.02 -13.80
CA LEU A 186 4.84 -3.14 -14.34
C LEU A 186 4.07 -4.46 -14.40
N ALA A 187 2.94 -4.57 -13.73
CA ALA A 187 2.15 -5.79 -13.69
C ALA A 187 1.19 -5.89 -14.88
N THR A 188 1.42 -6.88 -15.76
CA THR A 188 0.49 -7.28 -16.82
C THR A 188 -0.55 -8.27 -16.30
N ASN A 189 -1.64 -8.50 -17.04
CA ASN A 189 -2.65 -9.50 -16.65
C ASN A 189 -2.06 -10.92 -16.52
N GLU A 190 -1.01 -11.23 -17.28
CA GLU A 190 -0.37 -12.55 -17.32
C GLU A 190 0.61 -12.76 -16.16
N ASN A 191 1.34 -11.71 -15.73
CA ASN A 191 2.39 -11.82 -14.73
C ASN A 191 1.96 -11.34 -13.33
N ARG A 192 0.79 -10.73 -13.19
CA ARG A 192 0.30 -10.07 -11.97
C ARG A 192 0.35 -10.94 -10.73
N GLY A 193 -0.14 -12.17 -10.79
CA GLY A 193 -0.10 -13.10 -9.66
C GLY A 193 1.33 -13.38 -9.20
N ARG A 194 2.27 -13.56 -10.15
CA ARG A 194 3.69 -13.75 -9.85
C ARG A 194 4.34 -12.49 -9.27
N MET A 195 3.97 -11.31 -9.76
CA MET A 195 4.48 -10.03 -9.25
C MET A 195 4.04 -9.80 -7.80
N VAL A 196 2.77 -10.04 -7.48
CA VAL A 196 2.25 -9.92 -6.10
C VAL A 196 2.91 -10.96 -5.19
N ALA A 197 3.05 -12.21 -5.62
CA ALA A 197 3.74 -13.24 -4.84
C ALA A 197 5.20 -12.87 -4.54
N ARG A 198 5.95 -12.38 -5.56
CA ARG A 198 7.33 -11.89 -5.37
C ARG A 198 7.37 -10.70 -4.41
N TYR A 199 6.45 -9.74 -4.56
CA TYR A 199 6.34 -8.59 -3.68
C TYR A 199 6.17 -9.02 -2.21
N MET A 200 5.27 -9.99 -1.94
CA MET A 200 5.04 -10.51 -0.59
C MET A 200 6.30 -11.16 0.00
N VAL A 201 6.95 -12.05 -0.77
CA VAL A 201 8.15 -12.75 -0.32
C VAL A 201 9.29 -11.76 -0.04
N ILE A 202 9.52 -10.81 -0.96
CA ILE A 202 10.57 -9.80 -0.81
C ILE A 202 10.29 -8.88 0.38
N THR A 203 9.05 -8.41 0.52
CA THR A 203 8.67 -7.51 1.62
C THR A 203 8.84 -8.19 2.98
N MET A 204 8.28 -9.39 3.17
CA MET A 204 8.35 -10.11 4.45
C MET A 204 9.79 -10.58 4.73
N GLY A 205 10.48 -11.11 3.74
CA GLY A 205 11.88 -11.54 3.87
C GLY A 205 12.83 -10.39 4.18
N ALA A 206 12.67 -9.25 3.51
CA ALA A 206 13.50 -8.07 3.75
C ALA A 206 13.26 -7.46 5.15
N ILE A 207 11.99 -7.41 5.62
CA ILE A 207 11.70 -6.97 6.98
C ILE A 207 12.37 -7.91 8.00
N ALA A 208 12.21 -9.23 7.84
CA ALA A 208 12.82 -10.21 8.74
C ALA A 208 14.36 -10.10 8.72
N THR A 209 14.98 -9.96 7.55
CA THR A 209 16.42 -9.72 7.42
C THR A 209 16.84 -8.44 8.13
N GLY A 210 16.09 -7.35 7.93
CA GLY A 210 16.34 -6.08 8.62
C GLY A 210 16.27 -6.22 10.15
N GLN A 211 15.29 -6.95 10.66
CA GLN A 211 15.18 -7.22 12.10
C GLN A 211 16.41 -7.96 12.63
N LEU A 212 16.94 -8.94 11.86
CA LEU A 212 18.15 -9.68 12.25
C LEU A 212 19.43 -8.82 12.25
N LEU A 213 19.49 -7.76 11.43
CA LEU A 213 20.62 -6.85 11.40
C LEU A 213 20.88 -6.13 12.75
N VAL A 214 19.92 -6.10 13.66
CA VAL A 214 20.13 -5.53 15.00
C VAL A 214 21.23 -6.24 15.78
N ALA A 215 21.50 -7.51 15.47
CA ALA A 215 22.53 -8.31 16.12
C ALA A 215 23.95 -8.09 15.58
N VAL A 216 24.12 -7.28 14.52
CA VAL A 216 25.43 -7.13 13.84
C VAL A 216 26.31 -6.10 14.53
N ALA A 217 25.73 -5.13 15.26
CA ALA A 217 26.48 -4.08 15.94
C ALA A 217 25.83 -3.71 17.28
N ASP A 218 26.54 -2.88 18.06
CA ASP A 218 26.01 -2.38 19.33
C ASP A 218 24.73 -1.57 19.14
N THR A 219 23.67 -1.97 19.83
CA THR A 219 22.35 -1.32 19.79
C THR A 219 22.35 0.05 20.46
N ASN A 220 23.33 0.33 21.33
CA ASN A 220 23.49 1.63 21.98
C ASN A 220 24.32 2.61 21.17
N GLY A 221 24.98 2.14 20.11
CA GLY A 221 25.81 2.94 19.22
C GLY A 221 25.05 3.66 18.10
N PHE A 222 25.77 4.50 17.38
CA PHE A 222 25.26 5.23 16.20
C PHE A 222 25.17 4.34 14.94
N ALA A 223 25.98 3.28 14.86
CA ALA A 223 26.21 2.51 13.63
C ALA A 223 24.92 1.95 13.00
N LEU A 224 24.03 1.37 13.82
CA LEU A 224 22.79 0.79 13.31
C LEU A 224 21.81 1.85 12.75
N PHE A 225 21.77 3.05 13.34
CA PHE A 225 21.01 4.17 12.80
C PHE A 225 21.57 4.63 11.45
N ALA A 226 22.91 4.67 11.33
CA ALA A 226 23.57 4.97 10.06
C ALA A 226 23.23 3.91 9.00
N VAL A 227 23.24 2.61 9.34
CA VAL A 227 22.85 1.53 8.44
C VAL A 227 21.39 1.71 7.96
N ILE A 228 20.44 2.05 8.85
CA ILE A 228 19.06 2.32 8.46
C ILE A 228 19.00 3.49 7.47
N SER A 229 19.67 4.59 7.78
CA SER A 229 19.73 5.78 6.94
C SER A 229 20.29 5.45 5.54
N VAL A 230 21.38 4.67 5.48
CA VAL A 230 21.99 4.21 4.22
C VAL A 230 21.04 3.32 3.44
N LEU A 231 20.38 2.34 4.06
CA LEU A 231 19.45 1.45 3.40
C LEU A 231 18.27 2.24 2.77
N VAL A 232 17.73 3.21 3.50
CA VAL A 232 16.64 4.06 3.01
C VAL A 232 17.10 4.96 1.86
N SER A 233 18.29 5.55 1.98
CA SER A 233 18.86 6.40 0.93
C SER A 233 19.23 5.59 -0.32
N LEU A 234 19.83 4.41 -0.16
CA LEU A 234 20.17 3.51 -1.26
C LEU A 234 18.92 2.97 -1.97
N ALA A 235 17.78 2.84 -1.28
CA ALA A 235 16.54 2.44 -1.93
C ALA A 235 16.11 3.41 -3.04
N LEU A 236 16.51 4.68 -2.96
CA LEU A 236 16.23 5.68 -3.99
C LEU A 236 16.93 5.37 -5.32
N VAL A 237 18.15 4.81 -5.30
CA VAL A 237 18.95 4.58 -6.50
C VAL A 237 18.24 3.65 -7.50
N PRO A 238 17.90 2.39 -7.14
CA PRO A 238 17.20 1.51 -8.08
C PRO A 238 15.80 2.02 -8.43
N MET A 239 15.14 2.74 -7.52
CA MET A 239 13.82 3.31 -7.77
C MET A 239 13.87 4.42 -8.82
N SER A 240 14.84 5.33 -8.74
CA SER A 240 15.02 6.41 -9.73
C SER A 240 15.44 5.89 -11.10
N LEU A 241 16.24 4.83 -11.15
CA LEU A 241 16.67 4.19 -12.41
C LEU A 241 15.55 3.37 -13.07
N SER A 242 14.56 2.90 -12.31
CA SER A 242 13.43 2.13 -12.82
C SER A 242 12.24 2.99 -13.24
N ALA A 243 12.24 4.28 -12.89
CA ALA A 243 11.13 5.18 -13.15
C ALA A 243 10.90 5.40 -14.65
N SER A 244 9.73 5.01 -15.11
CA SER A 244 9.13 5.43 -16.37
C SER A 244 8.19 6.61 -16.14
N ALA A 245 7.48 7.07 -17.18
CA ALA A 245 6.51 8.17 -17.04
C ALA A 245 5.56 7.93 -15.87
N SER A 246 5.26 8.98 -15.10
CA SER A 246 4.37 8.89 -13.92
C SER A 246 3.00 8.32 -14.30
N PRO A 247 2.59 7.20 -13.72
CA PRO A 247 1.27 6.63 -14.01
C PRO A 247 0.16 7.57 -13.53
N PRO A 248 -0.98 7.64 -14.24
CA PRO A 248 -2.11 8.44 -13.81
C PRO A 248 -2.67 7.92 -12.48
N VAL A 249 -2.94 8.83 -11.56
CA VAL A 249 -3.63 8.50 -10.30
C VAL A 249 -5.08 8.20 -10.63
N VAL A 250 -5.48 6.93 -10.50
CA VAL A 250 -6.86 6.51 -10.77
C VAL A 250 -7.76 6.91 -9.61
N GLU A 251 -8.74 7.75 -9.88
CA GLU A 251 -9.80 8.08 -8.92
C GLU A 251 -10.77 6.90 -8.76
N HIS A 252 -11.15 6.64 -7.51
CA HIS A 252 -12.06 5.54 -7.16
C HIS A 252 -13.29 6.12 -6.47
N GLU A 253 -14.45 5.49 -6.65
CA GLU A 253 -15.64 5.81 -5.88
C GLU A 253 -15.35 5.70 -4.38
N PRO A 254 -15.48 6.80 -3.61
CA PRO A 254 -15.25 6.75 -2.18
C PRO A 254 -16.36 5.92 -1.50
N VAL A 255 -15.96 4.92 -0.73
CA VAL A 255 -16.88 4.17 0.13
C VAL A 255 -16.70 4.67 1.56
N GLY A 256 -17.78 5.13 2.20
CA GLY A 256 -17.76 5.58 3.60
C GLY A 256 -17.67 4.40 4.57
N LEU A 257 -17.06 4.62 5.74
CA LEU A 257 -16.98 3.61 6.81
C LEU A 257 -18.39 3.13 7.24
N ARG A 258 -19.33 4.04 7.41
CA ARG A 258 -20.71 3.71 7.80
C ARG A 258 -21.40 2.82 6.76
N THR A 259 -21.21 3.11 5.48
CA THR A 259 -21.74 2.31 4.38
C THR A 259 -21.13 0.91 4.39
N LEU A 260 -19.80 0.81 4.57
CA LEU A 260 -19.12 -0.48 4.60
C LEU A 260 -19.50 -1.30 5.83
N MET A 261 -19.69 -0.67 7.00
CA MET A 261 -20.22 -1.32 8.20
C MET A 261 -21.63 -1.89 7.99
N GLY A 262 -22.47 -1.24 7.18
CA GLY A 262 -23.80 -1.76 6.82
C GLY A 262 -23.74 -2.99 5.90
N ILE A 263 -22.79 -3.03 4.96
CA ILE A 263 -22.68 -4.09 3.94
C ILE A 263 -21.85 -5.27 4.45
N ALA A 264 -20.64 -5.00 4.95
CA ALA A 264 -19.64 -6.01 5.30
C ALA A 264 -18.95 -5.71 6.65
N PRO A 265 -19.69 -5.70 7.79
CA PRO A 265 -19.13 -5.37 9.09
C PRO A 265 -18.00 -6.31 9.52
N THR A 266 -18.05 -7.57 9.08
CA THR A 266 -17.03 -8.57 9.37
C THR A 266 -15.64 -8.10 8.91
N GLY A 267 -15.52 -7.58 7.69
CA GLY A 267 -14.23 -7.10 7.18
C GLY A 267 -13.68 -5.92 7.98
N VAL A 268 -14.54 -4.99 8.37
CA VAL A 268 -14.14 -3.77 9.12
C VAL A 268 -13.65 -4.13 10.52
N VAL A 269 -14.44 -4.93 11.27
CA VAL A 269 -14.09 -5.33 12.65
C VAL A 269 -12.85 -6.21 12.66
N VAL A 270 -12.78 -7.21 11.78
CA VAL A 270 -11.61 -8.09 11.68
C VAL A 270 -10.36 -7.30 11.31
N SER A 271 -10.44 -6.36 10.36
CA SER A 271 -9.28 -5.52 9.99
C SER A 271 -8.77 -4.70 11.16
N PHE A 272 -9.66 -4.13 11.98
CA PHE A 272 -9.31 -3.37 13.17
C PHE A 272 -8.61 -4.26 14.22
N LEU A 273 -9.24 -5.39 14.60
CA LEU A 273 -8.73 -6.28 15.66
C LEU A 273 -7.40 -6.93 15.26
N VAL A 274 -7.30 -7.43 14.03
CA VAL A 274 -6.05 -8.01 13.50
C VAL A 274 -4.97 -6.95 13.38
N GLY A 275 -5.34 -5.73 12.95
CA GLY A 275 -4.45 -4.58 12.96
C GLY A 275 -3.87 -4.34 14.36
N GLY A 276 -4.71 -4.41 15.40
CA GLY A 276 -4.28 -4.28 16.79
C GLY A 276 -3.28 -5.34 17.22
N ALA A 277 -3.57 -6.62 16.94
CA ALA A 277 -2.67 -7.71 17.29
C ALA A 277 -1.33 -7.64 16.53
N LEU A 278 -1.36 -7.49 15.19
CA LEU A 278 -0.15 -7.38 14.38
C LEU A 278 0.63 -6.09 14.65
N GLY A 279 -0.08 -5.01 14.98
CA GLY A 279 0.50 -3.75 15.42
C GLY A 279 1.25 -3.91 16.74
N SER A 280 0.70 -4.68 17.69
CA SER A 280 1.37 -4.97 18.96
C SER A 280 2.69 -5.72 18.74
N ILE A 281 2.71 -6.74 17.87
CA ILE A 281 3.94 -7.47 17.54
C ILE A 281 4.98 -6.53 16.92
N SER A 282 4.60 -5.81 15.87
CA SER A 282 5.53 -4.98 15.09
C SER A 282 5.87 -3.65 15.75
N GLY A 283 5.04 -3.16 16.67
CA GLY A 283 5.27 -1.92 17.41
C GLY A 283 6.00 -2.15 18.72
N ILE A 284 5.47 -3.01 19.60
CA ILE A 284 6.02 -3.16 20.96
C ILE A 284 6.64 -4.54 21.25
N GLY A 285 6.60 -5.48 20.29
CA GLY A 285 7.16 -6.82 20.47
C GLY A 285 8.65 -6.84 20.79
N SER A 286 9.43 -5.92 20.17
CA SER A 286 10.86 -5.78 20.50
C SER A 286 11.09 -5.17 21.89
N VAL A 287 10.24 -4.24 22.34
CA VAL A 287 10.28 -3.71 23.71
C VAL A 287 9.94 -4.83 24.70
N TYR A 288 8.90 -5.61 24.44
CA TYR A 288 8.53 -6.75 25.28
C TYR A 288 9.69 -7.73 25.42
N ALA A 289 10.27 -8.18 24.31
CA ALA A 289 11.35 -9.15 24.31
C ALA A 289 12.60 -8.61 25.03
N ALA A 290 12.97 -7.34 24.80
CA ALA A 290 14.06 -6.69 25.51
C ALA A 290 13.79 -6.57 27.02
N SER A 291 12.56 -6.23 27.42
CA SER A 291 12.16 -6.16 28.84
C SER A 291 12.18 -7.54 29.54
N ARG A 292 12.08 -8.64 28.77
CA ARG A 292 12.28 -10.02 29.26
C ARG A 292 13.76 -10.39 29.38
N GLY A 293 14.68 -9.46 29.04
CA GLY A 293 16.13 -9.68 29.10
C GLY A 293 16.66 -10.57 27.98
N LEU A 294 15.99 -10.61 26.80
CA LEU A 294 16.48 -11.29 25.62
C LEU A 294 17.64 -10.50 25.01
N SER A 295 18.67 -11.22 24.51
CA SER A 295 19.75 -10.61 23.74
C SER A 295 19.24 -9.98 22.44
N PRO A 296 19.95 -9.03 21.81
CA PRO A 296 19.50 -8.42 20.55
C PRO A 296 19.18 -9.44 19.45
N LEU A 297 19.94 -10.52 19.34
CA LEU A 297 19.65 -11.62 18.41
C LEU A 297 18.36 -12.35 18.75
N GLN A 298 18.14 -12.66 20.03
CA GLN A 298 16.89 -13.32 20.47
C GLN A 298 15.69 -12.41 20.26
N VAL A 299 15.79 -11.09 20.52
CA VAL A 299 14.75 -10.12 20.20
C VAL A 299 14.44 -10.13 18.71
N ALA A 300 15.48 -10.11 17.86
CA ALA A 300 15.31 -10.17 16.41
C ALA A 300 14.61 -11.45 15.95
N LEU A 301 15.02 -12.60 16.44
CA LEU A 301 14.37 -13.89 16.15
C LEU A 301 12.93 -13.93 16.61
N PHE A 302 12.64 -13.39 17.79
CA PHE A 302 11.29 -13.31 18.36
C PHE A 302 10.34 -12.50 17.48
N VAL A 303 10.76 -11.33 16.99
CA VAL A 303 9.90 -10.48 16.14
C VAL A 303 9.90 -10.89 14.68
N ALA A 304 10.95 -11.58 14.19
CA ALA A 304 11.03 -12.09 12.83
C ALA A 304 10.23 -13.39 12.64
N ALA A 305 10.15 -14.24 13.67
CA ALA A 305 9.48 -15.53 13.59
C ALA A 305 8.03 -15.46 13.07
N PRO A 306 7.16 -14.54 13.53
CA PRO A 306 5.81 -14.40 12.97
C PRO A 306 5.80 -14.02 11.50
N MET A 307 6.75 -13.19 11.04
CA MET A 307 6.84 -12.80 9.62
C MET A 307 7.29 -13.96 8.75
N ILE A 308 8.29 -14.71 9.21
CA ILE A 308 8.75 -15.93 8.53
C ILE A 308 7.61 -16.95 8.49
N GLY A 309 6.91 -17.17 9.60
CA GLY A 309 5.75 -18.04 9.67
C GLY A 309 4.66 -17.65 8.67
N SER A 310 4.41 -16.35 8.49
CA SER A 310 3.40 -15.85 7.55
C SER A 310 3.64 -16.29 6.10
N LEU A 311 4.90 -16.43 5.68
CA LEU A 311 5.25 -16.91 4.34
C LEU A 311 4.75 -18.33 4.09
N PHE A 312 4.78 -19.17 5.12
CA PHE A 312 4.30 -20.56 5.04
C PHE A 312 2.77 -20.64 5.17
N GLY A 313 2.14 -19.75 5.95
CA GLY A 313 0.69 -19.78 6.20
C GLY A 313 -0.14 -19.14 5.07
N GLN A 314 0.40 -18.12 4.38
CA GLN A 314 -0.36 -17.29 3.45
C GLN A 314 -0.96 -18.08 2.27
N ILE A 315 -0.19 -18.95 1.65
CA ILE A 315 -0.64 -19.72 0.47
C ILE A 315 -1.58 -20.86 0.87
N PRO A 316 -1.27 -21.73 1.86
CA PRO A 316 -2.16 -22.81 2.25
C PRO A 316 -3.52 -22.32 2.75
N LEU A 317 -3.54 -21.31 3.63
CA LEU A 317 -4.78 -20.76 4.15
C LEU A 317 -5.59 -20.03 3.08
N GLY A 318 -4.90 -19.36 2.14
CA GLY A 318 -5.54 -18.75 0.99
C GLY A 318 -6.27 -19.78 0.12
N ARG A 319 -5.58 -20.87 -0.24
CA ARG A 319 -6.18 -21.97 -1.03
C ARG A 319 -7.32 -22.67 -0.27
N LEU A 320 -7.18 -22.80 1.04
CA LEU A 320 -8.26 -23.37 1.88
C LEU A 320 -9.48 -22.44 1.85
N SER A 321 -9.28 -21.12 1.92
CA SER A 321 -10.37 -20.13 1.89
C SER A 321 -11.10 -20.05 0.54
N ASP A 322 -10.52 -20.61 -0.52
CA ASP A 322 -11.20 -20.73 -1.84
C ASP A 322 -12.06 -22.02 -1.93
N ARG A 323 -11.81 -23.00 -1.07
CA ARG A 323 -12.52 -24.29 -1.06
C ARG A 323 -13.56 -24.42 0.04
N VAL A 324 -13.44 -23.61 1.09
CA VAL A 324 -14.29 -23.63 2.29
C VAL A 324 -14.81 -22.20 2.52
N PRO A 325 -16.00 -22.03 3.13
CA PRO A 325 -16.49 -20.69 3.47
C PRO A 325 -15.45 -19.89 4.26
N ARG A 326 -15.05 -18.73 3.73
CA ARG A 326 -13.94 -17.91 4.27
C ARG A 326 -14.09 -17.59 5.75
N ARG A 327 -15.33 -17.43 6.23
CA ARG A 327 -15.61 -17.17 7.64
C ARG A 327 -15.13 -18.31 8.55
N ILE A 328 -15.26 -19.57 8.10
CA ILE A 328 -14.78 -20.75 8.86
C ILE A 328 -13.26 -20.70 8.97
N VAL A 329 -12.58 -20.39 7.85
CA VAL A 329 -11.11 -20.31 7.83
C VAL A 329 -10.61 -19.17 8.71
N ILE A 330 -11.30 -18.00 8.70
CA ILE A 330 -10.98 -16.87 9.58
C ILE A 330 -11.13 -17.27 11.05
N VAL A 331 -12.24 -17.94 11.43
CA VAL A 331 -12.46 -18.39 12.81
C VAL A 331 -11.37 -19.36 13.24
N ALA A 332 -11.08 -20.39 12.42
CA ALA A 332 -10.04 -21.37 12.72
C ALA A 332 -8.66 -20.72 12.88
N ALA A 333 -8.28 -19.85 11.92
CA ALA A 333 -7.00 -19.15 11.95
C ALA A 333 -6.88 -18.24 13.19
N ALA A 334 -7.93 -17.49 13.51
CA ALA A 334 -7.96 -16.62 14.69
C ALA A 334 -7.91 -17.44 16.00
N SER A 335 -8.61 -18.57 16.07
CA SER A 335 -8.57 -19.45 17.24
C SER A 335 -7.16 -20.03 17.46
N ILE A 336 -6.49 -20.47 16.38
CA ILE A 336 -5.11 -20.99 16.48
C ILE A 336 -4.13 -19.87 16.87
N ALA A 337 -4.23 -18.68 16.26
CA ALA A 337 -3.36 -17.55 16.62
C ALA A 337 -3.59 -17.10 18.07
N GLY A 338 -4.84 -17.08 18.54
CA GLY A 338 -5.19 -16.79 19.92
C GLY A 338 -4.65 -17.85 20.90
N ALA A 339 -4.83 -19.14 20.58
CA ALA A 339 -4.28 -20.23 21.37
C ALA A 339 -2.75 -20.19 21.43
N ALA A 340 -2.07 -19.94 20.30
CA ALA A 340 -0.63 -19.77 20.25
C ALA A 340 -0.16 -18.62 21.15
N SER A 341 -0.89 -17.49 21.16
CA SER A 341 -0.61 -16.38 22.07
C SER A 341 -0.72 -16.76 23.54
N LEU A 342 -1.70 -17.58 23.91
CA LEU A 342 -1.86 -18.07 25.29
C LEU A 342 -0.81 -19.12 25.66
N VAL A 343 -0.41 -20.00 24.72
CA VAL A 343 0.65 -20.99 24.93
C VAL A 343 1.99 -20.32 25.26
N MET A 344 2.25 -19.14 24.69
CA MET A 344 3.46 -18.36 25.01
C MET A 344 3.56 -17.94 26.48
N LEU A 345 2.46 -17.93 27.23
CA LEU A 345 2.49 -17.65 28.68
C LEU A 345 3.18 -18.77 29.49
N ALA A 346 3.23 -19.99 28.94
CA ALA A 346 3.82 -21.17 29.58
C ALA A 346 5.20 -21.53 28.98
N LEU A 347 5.66 -20.83 27.93
CA LEU A 347 6.92 -21.14 27.26
C LEU A 347 7.99 -20.09 27.57
N ASP A 348 9.26 -20.51 27.51
CA ASP A 348 10.39 -19.60 27.52
C ASP A 348 10.61 -19.02 26.11
N GLU A 349 10.57 -17.72 26.00
CA GLU A 349 10.78 -16.97 24.72
C GLU A 349 12.21 -17.15 24.16
N ARG A 350 13.18 -17.52 25.01
CA ARG A 350 14.57 -17.80 24.62
C ARG A 350 14.71 -19.11 23.86
N GLY A 351 13.78 -20.03 24.12
CA GLY A 351 13.81 -21.40 23.59
C GLY A 351 13.32 -21.50 22.17
N LEU A 352 13.79 -22.51 21.45
CA LEU A 352 13.32 -22.81 20.08
C LEU A 352 11.80 -23.04 20.04
N ALA A 353 11.22 -23.60 21.09
CA ALA A 353 9.77 -23.82 21.21
C ALA A 353 8.99 -22.49 21.18
N GLY A 354 9.45 -21.46 21.91
CA GLY A 354 8.83 -20.14 21.91
C GLY A 354 8.91 -19.49 20.52
N ILE A 355 10.08 -19.53 19.88
CA ILE A 355 10.26 -19.01 18.51
C ILE A 355 9.36 -19.75 17.52
N ALA A 356 9.25 -21.08 17.62
CA ALA A 356 8.39 -21.88 16.76
C ALA A 356 6.91 -21.53 16.94
N VAL A 357 6.43 -21.36 18.18
CA VAL A 357 5.05 -20.97 18.48
C VAL A 357 4.75 -19.56 17.95
N MET A 358 5.70 -18.61 18.07
CA MET A 358 5.57 -17.28 17.43
C MET A 358 5.49 -17.40 15.91
N GLY A 359 6.24 -18.31 15.31
CA GLY A 359 6.16 -18.61 13.87
C GLY A 359 4.77 -19.18 13.49
N VAL A 360 4.26 -20.14 14.26
CA VAL A 360 2.90 -20.68 14.06
C VAL A 360 1.85 -19.58 14.22
N MET A 361 1.94 -18.76 15.26
CA MET A 361 1.04 -17.62 15.44
C MET A 361 1.04 -16.74 14.21
N GLY A 362 2.20 -16.39 13.67
CA GLY A 362 2.33 -15.57 12.45
C GLY A 362 1.75 -16.24 11.22
N ALA A 363 1.95 -17.55 11.05
CA ALA A 363 1.41 -18.32 9.94
C ALA A 363 -0.13 -18.24 9.84
N PHE A 364 -0.81 -18.18 10.97
CA PHE A 364 -2.26 -18.07 11.03
C PHE A 364 -2.76 -16.61 11.14
N ALA A 365 -2.04 -15.73 11.82
CA ALA A 365 -2.47 -14.36 12.09
C ALA A 365 -2.44 -13.45 10.84
N TYR A 366 -1.34 -13.44 10.10
CA TYR A 366 -1.19 -12.53 8.95
C TYR A 366 -2.20 -12.77 7.82
N PRO A 367 -2.54 -14.02 7.44
CA PRO A 367 -3.53 -14.28 6.40
C PRO A 367 -4.94 -13.80 6.73
N ILE A 368 -5.30 -13.64 8.02
CA ILE A 368 -6.66 -13.22 8.43
C ILE A 368 -7.04 -11.89 7.80
N TYR A 369 -6.12 -10.92 7.75
CA TYR A 369 -6.39 -9.63 7.11
C TYR A 369 -6.72 -9.78 5.61
N SER A 370 -5.91 -10.55 4.88
CA SER A 370 -6.15 -10.81 3.45
C SER A 370 -7.49 -11.50 3.22
N MET A 371 -7.85 -12.46 4.09
CA MET A 371 -9.15 -13.14 4.03
C MET A 371 -10.32 -12.20 4.36
N ALA A 372 -10.14 -11.26 5.31
CA ALA A 372 -11.15 -10.25 5.63
C ALA A 372 -11.40 -9.29 4.45
N VAL A 373 -10.34 -8.89 3.75
CA VAL A 373 -10.45 -8.08 2.52
C VAL A 373 -11.16 -8.87 1.43
N ALA A 374 -10.75 -10.12 1.20
CA ALA A 374 -11.37 -10.99 0.20
C ALA A 374 -12.87 -11.21 0.49
N GLN A 375 -13.21 -11.51 1.74
CA GLN A 375 -14.61 -11.67 2.17
C GLN A 375 -15.42 -10.39 1.99
N THR A 376 -14.85 -9.23 2.28
CA THR A 376 -15.52 -7.94 2.03
C THR A 376 -15.81 -7.75 0.55
N ASN A 377 -14.84 -8.09 -0.30
CA ASN A 377 -14.96 -7.98 -1.76
C ASN A 377 -16.03 -8.92 -2.35
N ASP A 378 -16.35 -10.04 -1.67
CA ASP A 378 -17.43 -10.96 -2.09
C ASP A 378 -18.83 -10.33 -1.95
N TRP A 379 -18.98 -9.30 -1.09
CA TRP A 379 -20.24 -8.56 -0.90
C TRP A 379 -20.38 -7.31 -1.76
N LEU A 380 -19.32 -6.90 -2.46
CA LEU A 380 -19.24 -5.61 -3.11
C LEU A 380 -19.23 -5.72 -4.64
N ARG A 381 -19.86 -4.74 -5.30
CA ARG A 381 -19.72 -4.54 -6.74
C ARG A 381 -18.28 -4.14 -7.10
N GLY A 382 -17.86 -4.45 -8.31
CA GLY A 382 -16.49 -4.18 -8.77
C GLY A 382 -16.02 -2.73 -8.57
N SER A 383 -16.90 -1.72 -8.79
CA SER A 383 -16.59 -0.29 -8.61
C SER A 383 -16.28 0.09 -7.15
N GLN A 384 -16.90 -0.59 -6.17
CA GLN A 384 -16.81 -0.28 -4.74
C GLN A 384 -15.58 -0.90 -4.06
N ARG A 385 -14.97 -1.96 -4.65
CA ARG A 385 -13.91 -2.75 -3.99
C ARG A 385 -12.68 -1.93 -3.61
N ALA A 386 -12.27 -1.00 -4.46
CA ALA A 386 -11.10 -0.17 -4.18
C ALA A 386 -11.35 0.83 -3.04
N GLY A 387 -12.53 1.49 -3.03
CA GLY A 387 -12.94 2.36 -1.93
C GLY A 387 -13.07 1.61 -0.61
N ALA A 388 -13.65 0.40 -0.64
CA ALA A 388 -13.75 -0.45 0.54
C ALA A 388 -12.37 -0.90 1.05
N SER A 389 -11.45 -1.30 0.17
CA SER A 389 -10.09 -1.65 0.56
C SER A 389 -9.37 -0.50 1.27
N ALA A 390 -9.58 0.75 0.82
CA ALA A 390 -9.03 1.93 1.49
C ALA A 390 -9.57 2.08 2.93
N VAL A 391 -10.86 1.79 3.15
CA VAL A 391 -11.46 1.80 4.51
C VAL A 391 -10.86 0.69 5.37
N LEU A 392 -10.69 -0.54 4.84
CA LEU A 392 -10.13 -1.66 5.58
C LEU A 392 -8.67 -1.41 5.97
N VAL A 393 -7.86 -0.83 5.08
CA VAL A 393 -6.46 -0.41 5.37
C VAL A 393 -6.45 0.63 6.50
N ARG A 394 -7.36 1.62 6.46
CA ARG A 394 -7.46 2.63 7.54
C ARG A 394 -7.86 1.99 8.87
N MET A 395 -8.83 1.08 8.87
CA MET A 395 -9.24 0.37 10.10
C MET A 395 -8.12 -0.50 10.66
N ASN A 396 -7.38 -1.19 9.79
CA ASN A 396 -6.18 -1.92 10.18
C ASN A 396 -5.12 -0.99 10.79
N GLY A 397 -4.87 0.17 10.19
CA GLY A 397 -3.95 1.18 10.71
C GLY A 397 -4.38 1.76 12.07
N VAL A 398 -5.69 2.05 12.24
CA VAL A 398 -6.23 2.48 13.55
C VAL A 398 -6.03 1.38 14.60
N GLY A 399 -6.35 0.12 14.25
CA GLY A 399 -6.07 -1.03 15.11
C GLY A 399 -4.59 -1.13 15.47
N ALA A 400 -3.70 -1.00 14.47
CA ALA A 400 -2.25 -1.05 14.65
C ALA A 400 -1.71 0.09 15.53
N THR A 401 -2.42 1.21 15.63
CA THR A 401 -2.12 2.29 16.59
C THR A 401 -2.59 1.94 18.00
N VAL A 402 -3.82 1.45 18.14
CA VAL A 402 -4.45 1.17 19.44
C VAL A 402 -3.81 -0.05 20.13
N GLY A 403 -3.53 -1.11 19.37
CA GLY A 403 -3.01 -2.37 19.91
C GLY A 403 -1.71 -2.22 20.72
N PRO A 404 -0.66 -1.61 20.17
CA PRO A 404 0.59 -1.37 20.92
C PRO A 404 0.39 -0.53 22.18
N ILE A 405 -0.51 0.45 22.15
CA ILE A 405 -0.83 1.29 23.31
C ILE A 405 -1.49 0.44 24.40
N CYS A 406 -2.50 -0.35 24.05
CA CYS A 406 -3.16 -1.26 25.02
C CYS A 406 -2.18 -2.27 25.59
N ALA A 407 -1.34 -2.90 24.73
CA ALA A 407 -0.32 -3.83 25.19
C ALA A 407 0.71 -3.16 26.12
N ALA A 408 1.16 -1.96 25.78
CA ALA A 408 2.13 -1.20 26.57
C ALA A 408 1.59 -0.79 27.94
N ILE A 409 0.35 -0.31 28.01
CA ILE A 409 -0.34 0.00 29.27
C ILE A 409 -0.49 -1.29 30.11
N GLY A 410 -0.90 -2.38 29.51
CA GLY A 410 -0.98 -3.66 30.21
C GLY A 410 0.39 -4.14 30.71
N MET A 411 1.45 -3.97 29.93
CA MET A 411 2.81 -4.34 30.29
C MET A 411 3.36 -3.54 31.48
N SER A 412 2.84 -2.36 31.80
CA SER A 412 3.20 -1.63 33.01
C SER A 412 2.70 -2.31 34.29
N VAL A 413 1.70 -3.19 34.19
CA VAL A 413 1.18 -3.99 35.28
C VAL A 413 1.80 -5.39 35.27
N THR A 414 1.83 -6.03 34.13
CA THR A 414 2.47 -7.34 33.94
C THR A 414 2.96 -7.49 32.51
N LEU A 415 4.20 -7.95 32.31
CA LEU A 415 4.76 -8.17 30.98
C LEU A 415 3.89 -9.14 30.14
N ASN A 416 3.25 -10.11 30.79
CA ASN A 416 2.37 -11.10 30.13
C ASN A 416 1.15 -10.45 29.46
N ALA A 417 0.80 -9.20 29.80
CA ALA A 417 -0.28 -8.45 29.14
C ALA A 417 -0.07 -8.33 27.63
N PHE A 418 1.18 -8.38 27.15
CA PHE A 418 1.48 -8.44 25.71
C PHE A 418 0.74 -9.59 25.02
N TYR A 419 0.84 -10.81 25.56
CA TYR A 419 0.15 -11.98 25.01
C TYR A 419 -1.36 -11.94 25.27
N PHE A 420 -1.81 -11.43 26.42
CA PHE A 420 -3.24 -11.30 26.72
C PHE A 420 -3.94 -10.36 25.73
N VAL A 421 -3.33 -9.23 25.37
CA VAL A 421 -3.91 -8.29 24.40
C VAL A 421 -4.00 -8.94 23.02
N MET A 422 -2.98 -9.67 22.58
CA MET A 422 -3.02 -10.39 21.32
C MET A 422 -4.07 -11.50 21.33
N ALA A 423 -4.09 -12.31 22.37
CA ALA A 423 -5.09 -13.38 22.53
C ALA A 423 -6.51 -12.81 22.53
N ALA A 424 -6.75 -11.73 23.29
CA ALA A 424 -8.04 -11.06 23.34
C ALA A 424 -8.48 -10.56 21.95
N ALA A 425 -7.56 -9.98 21.17
CA ALA A 425 -7.87 -9.52 19.81
C ALA A 425 -8.26 -10.69 18.90
N TYR A 426 -7.49 -11.78 18.88
CA TYR A 426 -7.79 -12.95 18.04
C TYR A 426 -9.05 -13.70 18.49
N VAL A 427 -9.26 -13.88 19.80
CA VAL A 427 -10.48 -14.47 20.35
C VAL A 427 -11.69 -13.62 19.99
N SER A 428 -11.58 -12.29 20.08
CA SER A 428 -12.65 -11.36 19.66
C SER A 428 -12.97 -11.51 18.17
N VAL A 429 -11.96 -11.70 17.30
CA VAL A 429 -12.18 -12.02 15.88
C VAL A 429 -12.96 -13.32 15.74
N ALA A 430 -12.52 -14.38 16.40
CA ALA A 430 -13.17 -15.70 16.30
C ALA A 430 -14.63 -15.65 16.79
N VAL A 431 -14.88 -15.06 17.96
CA VAL A 431 -16.23 -14.91 18.55
C VAL A 431 -17.13 -14.04 17.67
N PHE A 432 -16.62 -12.89 17.20
CA PHE A 432 -17.40 -11.98 16.36
C PHE A 432 -17.79 -12.64 15.03
N VAL A 433 -16.83 -13.27 14.34
CA VAL A 433 -17.10 -13.92 13.05
C VAL A 433 -18.01 -15.13 13.21
N ALA A 434 -17.81 -15.97 14.25
CA ALA A 434 -18.70 -17.09 14.56
C ALA A 434 -20.12 -16.60 14.86
N GLY A 435 -20.29 -15.56 15.68
CA GLY A 435 -21.60 -14.97 15.95
C GLY A 435 -22.27 -14.44 14.68
N ARG A 436 -21.51 -13.82 13.78
CA ARG A 436 -22.05 -13.38 12.48
C ARG A 436 -22.45 -14.55 11.58
N MET A 437 -21.80 -15.71 11.69
CA MET A 437 -22.21 -16.91 10.93
C MET A 437 -23.56 -17.45 11.39
N LEU A 438 -23.87 -17.33 12.68
CA LEU A 438 -25.16 -17.76 13.21
C LEU A 438 -26.31 -16.80 12.82
N LEU A 439 -26.02 -15.52 12.66
CA LEU A 439 -27.02 -14.48 12.43
C LEU A 439 -27.28 -14.19 10.95
N VAL A 440 -26.29 -14.34 10.08
CA VAL A 440 -26.36 -13.93 8.66
C VAL A 440 -25.68 -14.96 7.77
N ALA A 441 -26.43 -15.51 6.84
CA ALA A 441 -25.88 -16.38 5.79
C ALA A 441 -24.79 -15.64 5.00
N GLY A 442 -23.65 -16.29 4.79
CA GLY A 442 -22.56 -15.76 3.97
C GLY A 442 -22.69 -16.15 2.51
N PRO A 443 -21.88 -15.56 1.60
CA PRO A 443 -21.74 -16.03 0.25
C PRO A 443 -21.35 -17.53 0.22
N THR A 444 -21.97 -18.27 -0.70
CA THR A 444 -21.58 -19.66 -0.94
C THR A 444 -20.20 -19.72 -1.57
N VAL A 445 -19.51 -20.87 -1.45
CA VAL A 445 -18.17 -21.06 -2.05
C VAL A 445 -18.17 -20.74 -3.55
N ALA A 446 -19.26 -21.05 -4.27
CA ALA A 446 -19.40 -20.76 -5.70
C ALA A 446 -19.50 -19.24 -5.99
N GLN A 447 -19.89 -18.43 -5.02
CA GLN A 447 -19.99 -16.95 -5.14
C GLN A 447 -18.73 -16.24 -4.67
N GLN A 448 -17.79 -16.92 -4.06
CA GLN A 448 -16.53 -16.36 -3.59
C GLN A 448 -15.59 -16.09 -4.78
N GLY A 449 -14.94 -14.94 -4.78
CA GLY A 449 -13.86 -14.65 -5.72
C GLY A 449 -12.57 -15.39 -5.36
N GLU A 450 -11.60 -15.46 -6.25
CA GLU A 450 -10.29 -16.05 -5.99
C GLU A 450 -9.55 -15.28 -4.87
N PHE A 451 -8.91 -16.00 -3.95
CA PHE A 451 -8.09 -15.39 -2.90
C PHE A 451 -6.81 -14.81 -3.51
N LEU A 452 -6.53 -13.58 -3.13
CA LEU A 452 -5.28 -12.92 -3.49
C LEU A 452 -4.63 -12.39 -2.20
N PRO A 453 -3.38 -12.78 -1.92
CA PRO A 453 -2.69 -12.31 -0.74
C PRO A 453 -2.45 -10.80 -0.82
N ILE A 454 -2.83 -10.07 0.23
CA ILE A 454 -2.64 -8.62 0.33
C ILE A 454 -1.88 -8.35 1.63
N PRO A 455 -0.76 -7.61 1.59
CA PRO A 455 -0.08 -7.18 2.81
C PRO A 455 -1.01 -6.31 3.67
N ALA A 456 -0.94 -6.45 4.99
CA ALA A 456 -1.77 -5.68 5.91
C ALA A 456 -1.57 -4.15 5.82
N ARG A 457 -0.48 -3.70 5.21
CA ARG A 457 -0.15 -2.29 4.97
C ARG A 457 -0.17 -1.91 3.48
N ALA A 458 -0.70 -2.78 2.61
CA ALA A 458 -0.82 -2.48 1.20
C ALA A 458 -1.69 -1.24 0.96
N SER A 459 -1.26 -0.38 0.06
CA SER A 459 -2.05 0.78 -0.35
C SER A 459 -3.25 0.36 -1.23
N ALA A 460 -4.17 1.30 -1.45
CA ALA A 460 -5.26 1.11 -2.41
C ALA A 460 -4.76 0.77 -3.84
N ALA A 461 -3.49 1.10 -4.15
CA ALA A 461 -2.85 0.78 -5.41
C ALA A 461 -2.69 -0.74 -5.61
N VAL A 462 -2.27 -1.50 -4.58
CA VAL A 462 -2.22 -2.98 -4.65
C VAL A 462 -3.63 -3.57 -4.77
N ALA A 463 -4.61 -3.01 -4.09
CA ALA A 463 -6.01 -3.43 -4.24
C ALA A 463 -6.53 -3.20 -5.68
N ALA A 464 -6.05 -2.18 -6.38
CA ALA A 464 -6.36 -1.92 -7.78
C ALA A 464 -5.70 -2.93 -8.74
N LEU A 465 -4.52 -3.49 -8.39
CA LEU A 465 -3.89 -4.60 -9.11
C LEU A 465 -4.85 -5.78 -9.26
N LEU A 466 -5.71 -6.01 -8.30
CA LEU A 466 -6.61 -7.15 -8.25
C LEU A 466 -7.85 -6.97 -9.16
N ARG A 467 -8.05 -5.79 -9.75
CA ARG A 467 -9.29 -5.37 -10.43
C ARG A 467 -9.38 -5.73 -11.92
N ARG A 468 -8.25 -6.01 -12.61
CA ARG A 468 -8.22 -6.14 -14.09
C ARG A 468 -8.49 -7.54 -14.64
N ARG A 469 -8.97 -8.49 -13.83
CA ARG A 469 -9.26 -9.89 -14.25
C ARG A 469 -10.72 -10.15 -14.67
N ARG A 470 -11.42 -9.14 -15.24
CA ARG A 470 -12.66 -9.44 -15.99
C ARG A 470 -12.77 -8.53 -17.21
#